data_3740d86e23a52e0ac3e4ef54a68cc4c5
#
_entry.id   3740d86e23a52e0ac3e4ef54a68cc4c5
#
_cell.length_a   1.000
_cell.length_b   1.000
_cell.length_c   1.000
_cell.angle_alpha   90.00
_cell.angle_beta   90.00
_cell.angle_gamma   90.00
#
_symmetry.space_group_name_H-M   'P 1'
#
loop_
_entity.id
_entity.type
_entity.pdbx_description
1 polymer ?
#
loop_
_entity_poly.entity_id
_entity_poly.type
_entity_poly.pdbx_seq_one_letter_code
_entity_poly.pdbx_strand_id
1 'polypeptide(L)'
;VLEGFLTTLLRDRIKIQKLLESESNQEEEFDKYNRVDLLAEDSKGTLLLIEIQNNNEYAYFQRMLFGTSKLVTEYINRGEGYDKVRKVYSINIVYFSLGHGKDIVYHGKTEFRGIHQNDILELSPFQRQTFKVDTVSQLYPEYYILKVNDFNQVAQTPLEEWIYYLNTGEIPDQAQAPGLNAARERLKLDRMSKDELKAYYRHLDNIVILRDNINTERAEGRA
;
A
#
# COMPACT_ATOMS: atom_id res chain seq x y z
N VAL A 1 -14.75 -0.10 0.51
CA VAL A 1 -13.73 0.96 0.55
C VAL A 1 -12.38 0.39 0.18
N LEU A 2 -11.76 -0.44 1.03
CA LEU A 2 -10.43 -1.00 0.80
C LEU A 2 -10.31 -1.78 -0.53
N GLU A 3 -11.27 -2.66 -0.83
CA GLU A 3 -11.30 -3.38 -2.11
C GLU A 3 -11.34 -2.44 -3.32
N GLY A 4 -12.07 -1.33 -3.23
CA GLY A 4 -12.13 -0.31 -4.28
C GLY A 4 -10.79 0.38 -4.50
N PHE A 5 -10.12 0.77 -3.43
CA PHE A 5 -8.76 1.33 -3.47
C PHE A 5 -7.77 0.35 -4.12
N LEU A 6 -7.73 -0.88 -3.62
CA LEU A 6 -6.82 -1.92 -4.12
C LEU A 6 -7.10 -2.27 -5.59
N THR A 7 -8.38 -2.38 -5.97
CA THR A 7 -8.78 -2.62 -7.36
C THR A 7 -8.29 -1.51 -8.29
N THR A 8 -8.40 -0.25 -7.84
CA THR A 8 -7.92 0.91 -8.59
C THR A 8 -6.39 0.92 -8.72
N LEU A 9 -5.68 0.67 -7.62
CA LEU A 9 -4.23 0.69 -7.58
C LEU A 9 -3.61 -0.45 -8.39
N LEU A 10 -4.08 -1.67 -8.17
CA LEU A 10 -3.52 -2.89 -8.77
C LEU A 10 -4.06 -3.16 -10.19
N ARG A 11 -5.07 -2.40 -10.63
CA ARG A 11 -5.76 -2.57 -11.92
C ARG A 11 -6.27 -4.00 -12.14
N ASP A 12 -6.64 -4.66 -11.05
CA ASP A 12 -7.22 -6.00 -11.02
C ASP A 12 -8.37 -6.01 -10.00
N ARG A 13 -9.40 -6.81 -10.26
CA ARG A 13 -10.53 -6.92 -9.34
C ARG A 13 -10.08 -7.62 -8.05
N ILE A 14 -9.96 -6.85 -6.98
CA ILE A 14 -9.60 -7.35 -5.67
C ILE A 14 -10.85 -7.61 -4.83
N LYS A 15 -10.94 -8.81 -4.30
CA LYS A 15 -11.97 -9.18 -3.32
C LYS A 15 -11.27 -9.74 -2.09
N ILE A 16 -11.36 -9.03 -0.98
CA ILE A 16 -10.77 -9.45 0.28
C ILE A 16 -11.58 -10.60 0.85
N GLN A 17 -10.90 -11.70 1.13
CA GLN A 17 -11.49 -12.87 1.74
C GLN A 17 -11.42 -12.80 3.25
N LYS A 18 -10.28 -12.35 3.79
CA LYS A 18 -10.08 -12.16 5.23
C LYS A 18 -9.03 -11.11 5.53
N LEU A 19 -9.15 -10.50 6.70
CA LEU A 19 -8.10 -9.72 7.32
C LEU A 19 -7.28 -10.66 8.21
N LEU A 20 -5.96 -10.53 8.14
CA LEU A 20 -5.01 -11.33 8.88
C LEU A 20 -4.38 -10.47 9.97
N GLU A 21 -4.02 -11.09 11.10
CA GLU A 21 -3.21 -10.40 12.10
C GLU A 21 -1.76 -10.37 11.63
N SER A 22 -1.14 -9.20 11.71
CA SER A 22 0.29 -9.04 11.47
C SER A 22 1.02 -9.08 12.81
N GLU A 23 2.02 -9.95 12.96
CA GLU A 23 2.87 -9.99 14.17
C GLU A 23 3.68 -8.70 14.38
N SER A 24 3.80 -7.87 13.34
CA SER A 24 4.43 -6.55 13.44
C SER A 24 3.70 -5.59 14.38
N ASN A 25 2.47 -5.90 14.79
CA ASN A 25 1.72 -5.13 15.79
C ASN A 25 2.20 -5.31 17.24
N GLN A 26 3.22 -6.12 17.50
CA GLN A 26 3.68 -6.43 18.87
C GLN A 26 4.95 -5.67 19.31
N GLU A 27 5.61 -4.92 18.43
CA GLU A 27 6.81 -4.19 18.77
C GLU A 27 6.48 -2.75 19.21
N GLU A 28 6.78 -2.45 20.47
CA GLU A 28 6.84 -1.20 21.21
C GLU A 28 5.62 -0.24 21.20
N GLU A 29 5.15 0.05 22.40
CA GLU A 29 3.97 0.87 22.71
C GLU A 29 4.07 2.33 22.20
N PHE A 30 5.25 2.85 21.94
CA PHE A 30 5.50 4.21 21.46
C PHE A 30 5.35 4.39 19.95
N ASP A 31 5.58 3.36 19.14
CA ASP A 31 5.46 3.40 17.67
C ASP A 31 4.02 3.20 17.16
N LYS A 32 3.12 2.76 18.02
CA LYS A 32 1.71 2.44 17.65
C LYS A 32 0.88 3.62 17.14
N TYR A 33 1.28 4.85 17.44
CA TYR A 33 0.47 6.04 17.11
C TYR A 33 0.69 6.56 15.69
N ASN A 34 1.78 6.19 15.03
CA ASN A 34 2.18 6.75 13.73
C ASN A 34 2.16 5.74 12.58
N ARG A 35 1.76 4.51 12.83
CA ARG A 35 1.79 3.43 11.87
C ARG A 35 0.50 2.62 11.90
N VAL A 36 -0.03 2.34 10.73
CA VAL A 36 -1.12 1.39 10.54
C VAL A 36 -0.68 0.34 9.53
N ASP A 37 -0.58 -0.89 10.00
CA ASP A 37 -0.32 -2.04 9.14
C ASP A 37 -1.60 -2.86 9.03
N LEU A 38 -1.96 -3.17 7.82
CA LEU A 38 -3.09 -4.04 7.52
C LEU A 38 -2.62 -5.17 6.62
N LEU A 39 -2.78 -6.39 7.07
CA LEU A 39 -2.56 -7.57 6.25
C LEU A 39 -3.88 -8.19 5.84
N ALA A 40 -4.08 -8.37 4.55
CA ALA A 40 -5.27 -9.00 3.99
C ALA A 40 -4.89 -10.13 3.04
N GLU A 41 -5.83 -11.05 2.85
CA GLU A 41 -5.77 -12.10 1.84
C GLU A 41 -6.92 -11.92 0.87
N ASP A 42 -6.62 -11.91 -0.42
CA ASP A 42 -7.64 -11.85 -1.46
C ASP A 42 -8.19 -13.23 -1.83
N SER A 43 -9.21 -13.25 -2.69
CA SER A 43 -9.85 -14.48 -3.16
C SER A 43 -8.95 -15.39 -4.00
N LYS A 44 -7.79 -14.91 -4.43
CA LYS A 44 -6.76 -15.67 -5.17
C LYS A 44 -5.68 -16.23 -4.24
N GLY A 45 -5.76 -15.93 -2.93
CA GLY A 45 -4.75 -16.31 -1.96
C GLY A 45 -3.54 -15.36 -1.93
N THR A 46 -3.60 -14.21 -2.58
CA THR A 46 -2.55 -13.19 -2.57
C THR A 46 -2.53 -12.47 -1.22
N LEU A 47 -1.36 -12.22 -0.70
CA LEU A 47 -1.16 -11.43 0.51
C LEU A 47 -1.02 -9.94 0.15
N LEU A 48 -1.79 -9.10 0.81
CA LEU A 48 -1.84 -7.66 0.62
C LEU A 48 -1.40 -7.00 1.92
N LEU A 49 -0.14 -6.53 1.96
CA LEU A 49 0.41 -5.77 3.08
C LEU A 49 0.24 -4.28 2.78
N ILE A 50 -0.58 -3.60 3.55
CA ILE A 50 -0.82 -2.16 3.44
C ILE A 50 -0.22 -1.48 4.66
N GLU A 51 0.77 -0.65 4.44
CA GLU A 51 1.41 0.15 5.47
C GLU A 51 1.08 1.63 5.27
N ILE A 52 0.69 2.31 6.34
CA ILE A 52 0.51 3.76 6.36
C ILE A 52 1.55 4.30 7.32
N GLN A 53 2.52 5.05 6.80
CA GLN A 53 3.64 5.57 7.55
C GLN A 53 3.65 7.10 7.51
N ASN A 54 3.58 7.70 8.69
CA ASN A 54 3.52 9.14 8.86
C ASN A 54 4.90 9.76 9.09
N ASN A 55 5.76 9.08 9.81
CA ASN A 55 7.07 9.59 10.19
C ASN A 55 8.14 9.16 9.19
N ASN A 56 9.08 10.07 8.94
CA ASN A 56 10.25 9.76 8.14
C ASN A 56 11.09 8.69 8.84
N GLU A 57 11.39 7.62 8.11
CA GLU A 57 12.22 6.52 8.55
C GLU A 57 13.40 6.35 7.58
N TYR A 58 14.61 6.50 8.10
CA TYR A 58 15.85 6.43 7.31
C TYR A 58 16.00 5.13 6.52
N ALA A 59 15.63 4.00 7.10
CA ALA A 59 15.77 2.68 6.51
C ALA A 59 14.46 2.12 5.92
N TYR A 60 13.57 3.01 5.43
CA TYR A 60 12.23 2.59 5.02
C TYR A 60 12.23 1.59 3.85
N PHE A 61 13.12 1.72 2.87
CA PHE A 61 13.25 0.73 1.80
C PHE A 61 13.65 -0.66 2.31
N GLN A 62 14.60 -0.72 3.26
CA GLN A 62 15.00 -1.98 3.89
C GLN A 62 13.87 -2.58 4.72
N ARG A 63 13.09 -1.74 5.38
CA ARG A 63 11.89 -2.16 6.12
C ARG A 63 10.85 -2.79 5.21
N MET A 64 10.52 -2.16 4.07
CA MET A 64 9.62 -2.75 3.08
C MET A 64 10.09 -4.14 2.63
N LEU A 65 11.38 -4.28 2.35
CA LEU A 65 11.98 -5.56 1.97
C LEU A 65 11.89 -6.59 3.11
N PHE A 66 12.19 -6.18 4.34
CA PHE A 66 12.13 -7.06 5.53
C PHE A 66 10.68 -7.54 5.76
N GLY A 67 9.70 -6.64 5.76
CA GLY A 67 8.29 -6.98 5.97
C GLY A 67 7.75 -7.97 4.93
N THR A 68 8.06 -7.76 3.65
CA THR A 68 7.70 -8.70 2.58
C THR A 68 8.39 -10.05 2.71
N SER A 69 9.68 -10.06 3.07
CA SER A 69 10.45 -11.29 3.25
C SER A 69 9.93 -12.12 4.44
N LYS A 70 9.54 -11.45 5.51
CA LYS A 70 8.90 -12.07 6.69
C LYS A 70 7.60 -12.76 6.27
N LEU A 71 6.72 -12.09 5.53
CA LEU A 71 5.47 -12.68 5.03
C LEU A 71 5.72 -13.89 4.12
N VAL A 72 6.68 -13.81 3.21
CA VAL A 72 7.03 -14.95 2.33
C VAL A 72 7.41 -16.18 3.15
N THR A 73 8.17 -16.00 4.24
CA THR A 73 8.61 -17.11 5.09
C THR A 73 7.56 -17.56 6.10
N GLU A 74 6.72 -16.68 6.59
CA GLU A 74 5.69 -16.97 7.58
C GLU A 74 4.51 -17.77 6.98
N TYR A 75 4.17 -17.49 5.72
CA TYR A 75 3.03 -18.11 5.03
C TYR A 75 3.40 -19.31 4.14
N ILE A 76 4.58 -19.89 4.32
CA ILE A 76 4.97 -21.20 3.80
C ILE A 76 5.20 -22.15 4.97
N ASN A 77 4.53 -23.31 4.97
CA ASN A 77 4.72 -24.27 6.07
C ASN A 77 6.02 -25.05 5.90
N ARG A 78 6.61 -25.46 7.01
CA ARG A 78 7.82 -26.24 7.01
C ARG A 78 7.60 -27.59 6.29
N GLY A 79 8.38 -27.83 5.23
CA GLY A 79 8.27 -29.06 4.40
C GLY A 79 7.36 -28.92 3.19
N GLU A 80 6.70 -27.78 2.99
CA GLU A 80 6.01 -27.50 1.73
C GLU A 80 7.00 -27.20 0.60
N GLY A 81 6.58 -27.47 -0.63
CA GLY A 81 7.36 -27.11 -1.82
C GLY A 81 7.39 -25.60 -2.05
N TYR A 82 8.44 -25.11 -2.70
CA TYR A 82 8.57 -23.67 -3.02
C TYR A 82 7.48 -23.15 -3.97
N ASP A 83 6.75 -24.03 -4.65
CA ASP A 83 5.54 -23.68 -5.42
C ASP A 83 4.40 -23.14 -4.57
N LYS A 84 4.49 -23.29 -3.24
CA LYS A 84 3.54 -22.75 -2.25
C LYS A 84 3.89 -21.34 -1.76
N VAL A 85 5.01 -20.76 -2.17
CA VAL A 85 5.33 -19.36 -1.90
C VAL A 85 4.22 -18.49 -2.48
N ARG A 86 3.62 -17.66 -1.63
CA ARG A 86 2.46 -16.85 -2.00
C ARG A 86 2.89 -15.52 -2.61
N LYS A 87 2.09 -15.02 -3.54
CA LYS A 87 2.24 -13.66 -4.05
C LYS A 87 2.01 -12.66 -2.91
N VAL A 88 2.87 -11.65 -2.84
CA VAL A 88 2.75 -10.53 -1.90
C VAL A 88 2.75 -9.22 -2.67
N TYR A 89 1.78 -8.37 -2.39
CA TYR A 89 1.81 -6.95 -2.71
C TYR A 89 2.10 -6.14 -1.43
N SER A 90 3.16 -5.35 -1.45
CA SER A 90 3.49 -4.39 -0.40
C SER A 90 3.06 -3.00 -0.87
N ILE A 91 2.06 -2.44 -0.22
CA ILE A 91 1.45 -1.15 -0.56
C ILE A 91 1.79 -0.17 0.55
N ASN A 92 2.61 0.81 0.22
CA ASN A 92 3.23 1.72 1.17
C ASN A 92 2.71 3.14 0.93
N ILE A 93 1.88 3.61 1.83
CA ILE A 93 1.29 4.95 1.81
C ILE A 93 2.13 5.82 2.75
N VAL A 94 2.92 6.72 2.18
CA VAL A 94 3.88 7.52 2.95
C VAL A 94 3.50 9.00 2.94
N TYR A 95 3.57 9.62 4.11
CA TYR A 95 3.28 11.04 4.35
C TYR A 95 4.56 11.84 4.61
N PHE A 96 5.68 11.38 4.09
CA PHE A 96 6.98 12.05 4.17
C PHE A 96 7.72 11.95 2.83
N SER A 97 8.75 12.75 2.65
CA SER A 97 9.60 12.70 1.46
C SER A 97 10.42 11.42 1.46
N LEU A 98 10.10 10.48 0.57
CA LEU A 98 10.84 9.22 0.39
C LEU A 98 11.58 9.23 -0.95
N GLY A 99 12.91 9.27 -0.89
CA GLY A 99 13.76 9.26 -2.08
C GLY A 99 13.54 10.48 -2.99
N HIS A 100 14.13 10.43 -4.18
CA HIS A 100 14.03 11.49 -5.19
C HIS A 100 13.32 10.97 -6.44
N GLY A 101 12.33 11.70 -6.90
CA GLY A 101 11.57 11.37 -8.10
C GLY A 101 10.42 12.35 -8.31
N LYS A 102 9.88 12.39 -9.52
CA LYS A 102 8.85 13.36 -9.92
C LYS A 102 7.42 12.81 -9.80
N ASP A 103 7.29 11.49 -9.69
CA ASP A 103 5.97 10.84 -9.62
C ASP A 103 5.49 10.73 -8.16
N ILE A 104 4.19 10.60 -8.01
CA ILE A 104 3.52 10.38 -6.73
C ILE A 104 3.29 8.91 -6.43
N VAL A 105 3.33 8.05 -7.46
CA VAL A 105 3.16 6.60 -7.32
C VAL A 105 4.29 5.87 -8.02
N TYR A 106 4.97 5.00 -7.28
CA TYR A 106 6.02 4.15 -7.80
C TYR A 106 5.63 2.69 -7.69
N HIS A 107 5.90 1.93 -8.75
CA HIS A 107 5.68 0.49 -8.79
C HIS A 107 7.01 -0.23 -8.98
N GLY A 108 7.38 -1.04 -7.99
CA GLY A 108 8.57 -1.89 -8.00
C GLY A 108 8.22 -3.34 -8.28
N LYS A 109 8.87 -3.95 -9.25
CA LYS A 109 8.75 -5.37 -9.59
C LYS A 109 10.11 -5.95 -9.94
N THR A 110 10.23 -7.28 -9.82
CA THR A 110 11.46 -8.00 -10.16
C THR A 110 11.44 -8.44 -11.62
N GLU A 111 12.48 -8.08 -12.37
CA GLU A 111 12.75 -8.55 -13.72
C GLU A 111 14.16 -9.12 -13.79
N PHE A 112 14.33 -10.20 -14.53
CA PHE A 112 15.65 -10.77 -14.85
C PHE A 112 16.00 -10.42 -16.28
N ARG A 113 17.04 -9.60 -16.43
CA ARG A 113 17.48 -9.07 -17.72
C ARG A 113 18.81 -9.69 -18.13
N GLY A 114 18.86 -10.19 -19.35
CA GLY A 114 20.07 -10.79 -19.93
C GLY A 114 21.22 -9.78 -20.00
N ILE A 115 22.38 -10.15 -19.45
CA ILE A 115 23.55 -9.25 -19.40
C ILE A 115 24.11 -8.99 -20.82
N HIS A 116 24.02 -9.95 -21.69
CA HIS A 116 24.61 -9.87 -23.03
C HIS A 116 23.61 -9.42 -24.11
N GLN A 117 22.36 -9.92 -24.03
CA GLN A 117 21.36 -9.69 -25.07
C GLN A 117 20.30 -8.65 -24.66
N ASN A 118 20.30 -8.23 -23.39
CA ASN A 118 19.32 -7.30 -22.82
C ASN A 118 17.84 -7.75 -22.96
N ASP A 119 17.61 -9.03 -23.19
CA ASP A 119 16.29 -9.66 -23.21
C ASP A 119 15.76 -9.84 -21.78
N ILE A 120 14.46 -10.14 -21.67
CA ILE A 120 13.83 -10.46 -20.38
C ILE A 120 13.67 -11.98 -20.31
N LEU A 121 14.12 -12.57 -19.20
CA LEU A 121 13.91 -13.98 -18.92
C LEU A 121 12.42 -14.27 -18.69
N GLU A 122 11.86 -15.10 -19.56
CA GLU A 122 10.44 -15.46 -19.51
C GLU A 122 10.22 -16.85 -18.90
N LEU A 123 9.01 -17.08 -18.41
CA LEU A 123 8.58 -18.43 -18.01
C LEU A 123 8.41 -19.34 -19.24
N SER A 124 8.80 -20.61 -19.11
CA SER A 124 8.46 -21.62 -20.11
C SER A 124 6.93 -21.83 -20.18
N PRO A 125 6.41 -22.39 -21.29
CA PRO A 125 4.98 -22.72 -21.38
C PRO A 125 4.50 -23.65 -20.24
N PHE A 126 5.34 -24.61 -19.85
CA PHE A 126 5.05 -25.50 -18.73
C PHE A 126 4.94 -24.72 -17.39
N GLN A 127 5.86 -23.80 -17.12
CA GLN A 127 5.83 -22.98 -15.90
C GLN A 127 4.60 -22.05 -15.87
N ARG A 128 4.26 -21.40 -16.99
CA ARG A 128 3.03 -20.55 -17.07
C ARG A 128 1.78 -21.35 -16.76
N GLN A 129 1.67 -22.55 -17.32
CA GLN A 129 0.53 -23.43 -17.08
C GLN A 129 0.48 -23.92 -15.63
N THR A 130 1.62 -24.31 -15.06
CA THR A 130 1.73 -24.84 -13.69
C THR A 130 1.45 -23.78 -12.65
N PHE A 131 2.06 -22.61 -12.78
CA PHE A 131 1.95 -21.52 -11.79
C PHE A 131 0.76 -20.59 -12.07
N LYS A 132 0.12 -20.72 -13.23
CA LYS A 132 -1.03 -19.86 -13.65
C LYS A 132 -0.68 -18.38 -13.66
N VAL A 133 0.51 -18.04 -14.11
CA VAL A 133 1.04 -16.69 -14.25
C VAL A 133 1.74 -16.52 -15.59
N ASP A 134 1.78 -15.29 -16.10
CA ASP A 134 2.31 -15.00 -17.44
C ASP A 134 3.80 -14.64 -17.41
N THR A 135 4.25 -14.01 -16.33
CA THR A 135 5.60 -13.46 -16.20
C THR A 135 6.28 -13.87 -14.90
N VAL A 136 7.62 -13.87 -14.91
CA VAL A 136 8.42 -14.16 -13.72
C VAL A 136 8.11 -13.16 -12.59
N SER A 137 7.90 -11.87 -12.91
CA SER A 137 7.60 -10.85 -11.92
C SER A 137 6.35 -11.13 -11.09
N GLN A 138 5.36 -11.86 -11.66
CA GLN A 138 4.15 -12.22 -10.91
C GLN A 138 4.39 -13.25 -9.80
N LEU A 139 5.51 -13.97 -9.82
CA LEU A 139 5.91 -14.87 -8.74
C LEU A 139 6.60 -14.16 -7.57
N TYR A 140 7.17 -12.98 -7.82
CA TYR A 140 7.90 -12.20 -6.84
C TYR A 140 7.01 -11.19 -6.12
N PRO A 141 7.40 -10.71 -4.92
CA PRO A 141 6.75 -9.56 -4.31
C PRO A 141 6.77 -8.34 -5.23
N GLU A 142 5.68 -7.58 -5.22
CA GLU A 142 5.60 -6.28 -5.88
C GLU A 142 5.36 -5.19 -4.85
N TYR A 143 5.95 -4.03 -5.09
CA TYR A 143 5.93 -2.90 -4.18
C TYR A 143 5.23 -1.71 -4.83
N TYR A 144 4.30 -1.10 -4.12
CA TYR A 144 3.71 0.18 -4.47
C TYR A 144 4.06 1.20 -3.41
N ILE A 145 4.54 2.37 -3.82
CA ILE A 145 4.84 3.49 -2.95
C ILE A 145 3.96 4.65 -3.40
N LEU A 146 3.11 5.14 -2.50
CA LEU A 146 2.26 6.30 -2.72
C LEU A 146 2.77 7.45 -1.86
N LYS A 147 3.37 8.46 -2.50
CA LYS A 147 3.91 9.67 -1.86
C LYS A 147 2.79 10.70 -1.75
N VAL A 148 1.92 10.51 -0.78
CA VAL A 148 0.64 11.22 -0.68
C VAL A 148 0.81 12.73 -0.57
N ASN A 149 1.81 13.19 0.18
CA ASN A 149 2.09 14.62 0.35
C ASN A 149 2.60 15.33 -0.90
N ASP A 150 3.13 14.60 -1.86
CA ASP A 150 3.63 15.18 -3.11
C ASP A 150 2.48 15.48 -4.09
N PHE A 151 1.26 15.04 -3.80
CA PHE A 151 0.08 15.32 -4.62
C PHE A 151 -0.49 16.70 -4.32
N ASN A 152 -0.36 17.62 -5.27
CA ASN A 152 -0.77 19.02 -5.14
C ASN A 152 -1.62 19.54 -6.32
N GLN A 153 -2.19 18.64 -7.11
CA GLN A 153 -2.96 18.99 -8.31
C GLN A 153 -4.40 18.45 -8.23
N VAL A 154 -5.21 18.83 -9.20
CA VAL A 154 -6.59 18.33 -9.33
C VAL A 154 -6.55 16.88 -9.77
N ALA A 155 -7.24 16.00 -9.06
CA ALA A 155 -7.34 14.59 -9.42
C ALA A 155 -8.06 14.42 -10.78
N GLN A 156 -7.42 13.71 -11.71
CA GLN A 156 -7.93 13.46 -13.06
C GLN A 156 -8.19 11.97 -13.32
N THR A 157 -7.64 11.10 -12.47
CA THR A 157 -7.78 9.65 -12.59
C THR A 157 -8.35 9.06 -11.31
N PRO A 158 -9.00 7.89 -11.37
CA PRO A 158 -9.50 7.21 -10.16
C PRO A 158 -8.44 6.99 -9.07
N LEU A 159 -7.19 6.74 -9.45
CA LEU A 159 -6.11 6.60 -8.49
C LEU A 159 -5.75 7.93 -7.82
N GLU A 160 -5.72 9.02 -8.59
CA GLU A 160 -5.49 10.36 -8.04
C GLU A 160 -6.63 10.82 -7.13
N GLU A 161 -7.88 10.42 -7.38
CA GLU A 161 -8.99 10.67 -6.47
C GLU A 161 -8.79 9.98 -5.11
N TRP A 162 -8.25 8.76 -5.10
CA TRP A 162 -7.86 8.07 -3.88
C TRP A 162 -6.72 8.76 -3.17
N ILE A 163 -5.68 9.20 -3.90
CA ILE A 163 -4.53 9.91 -3.32
C ILE A 163 -4.97 11.26 -2.75
N TYR A 164 -5.86 11.98 -3.46
CA TYR A 164 -6.46 13.21 -2.94
C TYR A 164 -7.19 12.96 -1.63
N TYR A 165 -8.03 11.93 -1.57
CA TYR A 165 -8.73 11.57 -0.35
C TYR A 165 -7.77 11.21 0.79
N LEU A 166 -6.72 10.43 0.52
CA LEU A 166 -5.71 10.07 1.51
C LEU A 166 -4.93 11.29 2.01
N ASN A 167 -4.68 12.28 1.13
CA ASN A 167 -3.95 13.50 1.46
C ASN A 167 -4.79 14.51 2.25
N THR A 168 -6.06 14.67 1.88
CA THR A 168 -6.89 15.76 2.40
C THR A 168 -7.93 15.31 3.41
N GLY A 169 -8.30 14.03 3.40
CA GLY A 169 -9.46 13.50 4.11
C GLY A 169 -10.80 13.85 3.44
N GLU A 170 -10.77 14.52 2.28
CA GLU A 170 -11.96 14.96 1.55
C GLU A 170 -12.20 14.11 0.31
N ILE A 171 -13.45 13.85 -0.02
CA ILE A 171 -13.85 13.14 -1.23
C ILE A 171 -14.53 14.13 -2.16
N PRO A 172 -13.96 14.42 -3.37
CA PRO A 172 -14.58 15.31 -4.33
C PRO A 172 -16.00 14.84 -4.69
N ASP A 173 -16.96 15.78 -4.85
CA ASP A 173 -18.36 15.45 -5.13
C ASP A 173 -18.56 14.61 -6.39
N GLN A 174 -17.70 14.81 -7.39
CA GLN A 174 -17.73 14.12 -8.66
C GLN A 174 -16.82 12.89 -8.71
N ALA A 175 -16.24 12.46 -7.57
CA ALA A 175 -15.35 11.30 -7.54
C ALA A 175 -16.05 10.03 -8.01
N GLN A 176 -15.39 9.33 -8.93
CA GLN A 176 -15.90 8.12 -9.58
C GLN A 176 -15.08 6.87 -9.24
N ALA A 177 -13.97 7.02 -8.53
CA ALA A 177 -13.11 5.89 -8.18
C ALA A 177 -13.89 4.82 -7.39
N PRO A 178 -13.73 3.55 -7.75
CA PRO A 178 -14.35 2.44 -7.04
C PRO A 178 -14.12 2.53 -5.54
N GLY A 179 -15.16 2.44 -4.74
CA GLY A 179 -15.08 2.46 -3.26
C GLY A 179 -15.13 3.84 -2.61
N LEU A 180 -14.87 4.96 -3.33
CA LEU A 180 -14.95 6.32 -2.74
C LEU A 180 -16.38 6.71 -2.37
N ASN A 181 -17.39 6.31 -3.14
CA ASN A 181 -18.78 6.53 -2.76
C ASN A 181 -19.14 5.81 -1.45
N ALA A 182 -18.66 4.59 -1.27
CA ALA A 182 -18.84 3.85 -0.02
C ALA A 182 -18.06 4.50 1.14
N ALA A 183 -16.90 5.09 0.88
CA ALA A 183 -16.15 5.88 1.86
C ALA A 183 -16.93 7.13 2.26
N ARG A 184 -17.50 7.87 1.29
CA ARG A 184 -18.33 9.06 1.55
C ARG A 184 -19.53 8.75 2.43
N GLU A 185 -20.22 7.64 2.18
CA GLU A 185 -21.35 7.21 3.02
C GLU A 185 -20.93 6.88 4.46
N ARG A 186 -19.74 6.33 4.64
CA ARG A 186 -19.17 6.07 5.98
C ARG A 186 -18.70 7.34 6.69
N LEU A 187 -18.28 8.34 5.95
CA LEU A 187 -17.85 9.63 6.51
C LEU A 187 -19.03 10.52 6.94
N LYS A 188 -20.27 10.16 6.65
CA LYS A 188 -21.43 10.86 7.19
C LYS A 188 -21.48 10.67 8.70
N LEU A 189 -21.10 11.72 9.44
CA LEU A 189 -20.90 11.72 10.90
C LEU A 189 -22.11 11.25 11.70
N ASP A 190 -23.29 11.51 11.20
CA ASP A 190 -24.59 11.14 11.77
C ASP A 190 -24.88 9.62 11.71
N ARG A 191 -24.11 8.86 10.92
CA ARG A 191 -24.23 7.40 10.78
C ARG A 191 -23.11 6.64 11.46
N MET A 192 -22.11 7.33 12.00
CA MET A 192 -20.99 6.69 12.65
C MET A 192 -21.32 6.25 14.08
N SER A 193 -20.90 5.06 14.46
CA SER A 193 -20.84 4.67 15.86
C SER A 193 -19.83 5.53 16.62
N LYS A 194 -19.92 5.57 17.96
CA LYS A 194 -18.97 6.35 18.77
C LYS A 194 -17.51 5.95 18.55
N ASP A 195 -17.26 4.67 18.31
CA ASP A 195 -15.91 4.15 18.08
C ASP A 195 -15.39 4.49 16.68
N GLU A 196 -16.24 4.38 15.67
CA GLU A 196 -15.92 4.81 14.29
C GLU A 196 -15.67 6.31 14.23
N LEU A 197 -16.51 7.10 14.90
CA LEU A 197 -16.35 8.56 14.99
C LEU A 197 -15.04 8.95 15.67
N LYS A 198 -14.67 8.29 16.76
CA LYS A 198 -13.42 8.52 17.48
C LYS A 198 -12.18 8.13 16.62
N ALA A 199 -12.29 7.07 15.83
CA ALA A 199 -11.24 6.67 14.90
C ALA A 199 -11.09 7.70 13.75
N TYR A 200 -12.20 8.20 13.22
CA TYR A 200 -12.23 9.24 12.18
C TYR A 200 -11.56 10.54 12.65
N TYR A 201 -11.92 11.05 13.84
CA TYR A 201 -11.31 12.27 14.38
C TYR A 201 -9.82 12.08 14.63
N ARG A 202 -9.38 10.93 15.16
CA ARG A 202 -7.94 10.66 15.30
C ARG A 202 -7.20 10.68 13.95
N HIS A 203 -7.81 10.17 12.91
CA HIS A 203 -7.22 10.22 11.57
C HIS A 203 -7.08 11.67 11.07
N LEU A 204 -8.10 12.51 11.26
CA LEU A 204 -8.04 13.93 10.92
C LEU A 204 -6.97 14.68 11.72
N ASP A 205 -6.88 14.45 13.02
CA ASP A 205 -5.86 15.05 13.87
C ASP A 205 -4.45 14.67 13.40
N ASN A 206 -4.24 13.41 13.02
CA ASN A 206 -2.97 12.95 12.46
C ASN A 206 -2.63 13.67 11.14
N ILE A 207 -3.59 13.86 10.23
CA ILE A 207 -3.37 14.62 8.99
C ILE A 207 -2.94 16.05 9.27
N VAL A 208 -3.57 16.72 10.24
CA VAL A 208 -3.24 18.11 10.64
C VAL A 208 -1.81 18.16 11.19
N ILE A 209 -1.47 17.28 12.13
CA ILE A 209 -0.13 17.22 12.73
C ILE A 209 0.94 17.01 11.67
N LEU A 210 0.68 16.14 10.69
CA LEU A 210 1.61 15.87 9.59
C LEU A 210 1.82 17.08 8.70
N ARG A 211 0.75 17.79 8.34
CA ARG A 211 0.86 19.04 7.57
C ARG A 211 1.69 20.07 8.30
N ASP A 212 1.47 20.21 9.60
CA ASP A 212 2.22 21.16 10.43
C ASP A 212 3.70 20.77 10.51
N ASN A 213 4.02 19.50 10.67
CA ASN A 213 5.40 19.02 10.68
C ASN A 213 6.11 19.27 9.34
N ILE A 214 5.45 18.95 8.21
CA ILE A 214 6.00 19.22 6.87
C ILE A 214 6.21 20.71 6.63
N ASN A 215 5.25 21.56 7.02
CA ASN A 215 5.38 22.98 6.88
C ASN A 215 6.53 23.54 7.74
N THR A 216 6.73 22.98 8.92
CA THR A 216 7.83 23.31 9.81
C THR A 216 9.17 22.88 9.20
N GLU A 217 9.29 21.65 8.69
CA GLU A 217 10.50 21.16 8.02
C GLU A 217 10.85 22.01 6.79
N ARG A 218 9.86 22.38 5.98
CA ARG A 218 10.05 23.30 4.84
C ARG A 218 10.48 24.68 5.26
N ALA A 219 9.88 25.24 6.33
CA ALA A 219 10.26 26.55 6.87
C ALA A 219 11.67 26.55 7.46
N GLU A 220 12.10 25.44 8.05
CA GLU A 220 13.45 25.26 8.59
C GLU A 220 14.51 24.94 7.53
N GLY A 221 14.12 24.83 6.24
CA GLY A 221 15.06 24.56 5.13
C GLY A 221 15.68 23.15 5.15
N ARG A 222 15.01 22.20 5.78
CA ARG A 222 15.45 20.78 5.90
C ARG A 222 14.85 19.86 4.83
N ALA A 223 14.09 20.39 3.87
CA ALA A 223 13.48 19.65 2.76
C ALA A 223 14.36 19.64 1.51
#